data_2093211262f579cf619872b3a28bcfe2
#
_entry.id   2093211262f579cf619872b3a28bcfe2
#
_cell.length_a   1.000
_cell.length_b   1.000
_cell.length_c   1.000
_cell.angle_alpha   90.00
_cell.angle_beta   90.00
_cell.angle_gamma   90.00
#
_symmetry.space_group_name_H-M   'P 1'
#
loop_
_entity.id
_entity.type
_entity.pdbx_description
1 polymer ?
#
loop_
_entity_poly.entity_id
_entity_poly.type
_entity_poly.pdbx_seq_one_letter_code
_entity_poly.pdbx_strand_id
1 'polypeptide(L)'
;YKSGASMIDVGGESTRPGSKPVNEKQEWNRINKILKLIVKKIPISLDTRKSRIMENGIRMGVKLINDVSGLSYDPKTINILKKYKIPFVIQHSVGTPENMQKKAKYKNELLDIYDYFEDKIKLIRSKGIKHNNIILDPGIGFGKNLKHNMNLIRGVSIFHSLGFPILVGNSRKRFIKDISKKNDS
;
A
#
# COMPACT_ATOMS: atom_id res chain seq x y z
N TYR A 1 10.15 -15.84 -5.25
CA TYR A 1 9.16 -16.75 -5.82
C TYR A 1 9.52 -18.21 -5.55
N LYS A 2 10.75 -18.63 -5.86
CA LYS A 2 11.22 -20.00 -5.53
C LYS A 2 11.14 -20.33 -4.03
N SER A 3 11.18 -19.33 -3.16
CA SER A 3 11.06 -19.47 -1.70
C SER A 3 9.60 -19.42 -1.20
N GLY A 4 8.61 -19.62 -2.06
CA GLY A 4 7.20 -19.76 -1.69
C GLY A 4 6.36 -18.48 -1.84
N ALA A 5 6.88 -17.39 -2.39
CA ALA A 5 6.08 -16.19 -2.64
C ALA A 5 5.02 -16.47 -3.73
N SER A 6 3.77 -16.07 -3.49
CA SER A 6 2.67 -16.18 -4.47
C SER A 6 2.64 -15.01 -5.45
N MET A 7 3.24 -13.87 -5.09
CA MET A 7 3.26 -12.64 -5.87
C MET A 7 4.55 -11.86 -5.55
N ILE A 8 5.07 -11.11 -6.51
CA ILE A 8 6.22 -10.21 -6.31
C ILE A 8 5.73 -8.77 -6.40
N ASP A 9 6.04 -7.96 -5.38
CA ASP A 9 5.75 -6.53 -5.39
C ASP A 9 6.93 -5.76 -6.00
N VAL A 10 6.64 -4.92 -7.01
CA VAL A 10 7.65 -4.18 -7.78
C VAL A 10 7.33 -2.71 -7.75
N GLY A 11 8.27 -1.90 -7.24
CA GLY A 11 8.16 -0.45 -7.18
C GLY A 11 9.39 0.28 -7.68
N GLY A 12 9.21 1.42 -8.32
CA GLY A 12 10.28 2.27 -8.83
C GLY A 12 10.56 3.51 -7.97
N GLU A 13 9.67 3.83 -7.04
CA GLU A 13 9.79 4.92 -6.07
C GLU A 13 9.91 4.34 -4.66
N SER A 14 10.86 4.83 -3.88
CA SER A 14 10.97 4.40 -2.47
C SER A 14 9.88 5.05 -1.63
N THR A 15 9.18 4.25 -0.85
CA THR A 15 8.15 4.69 0.10
C THR A 15 8.64 4.74 1.56
N ARG A 16 9.96 4.53 1.77
CA ARG A 16 10.58 4.59 3.10
C ARG A 16 10.51 6.02 3.67
N PRO A 17 10.43 6.16 5.00
CA PRO A 17 10.49 7.48 5.65
C PRO A 17 11.70 8.30 5.17
N GLY A 18 11.47 9.56 4.78
CA GLY A 18 12.50 10.47 4.29
C GLY A 18 12.91 10.30 2.83
N SER A 19 12.30 9.37 2.08
CA SER A 19 12.60 9.23 0.65
C SER A 19 12.04 10.40 -0.15
N LYS A 20 12.82 10.83 -1.15
CA LYS A 20 12.41 11.87 -2.09
C LYS A 20 11.56 11.29 -3.22
N PRO A 21 10.53 12.00 -3.67
CA PRO A 21 9.73 11.57 -4.82
C PRO A 21 10.56 11.56 -6.10
N VAL A 22 10.23 10.68 -7.02
CA VAL A 22 10.79 10.64 -8.37
C VAL A 22 9.70 10.94 -9.39
N ASN A 23 10.08 11.51 -10.55
CA ASN A 23 9.11 11.74 -11.61
C ASN A 23 8.70 10.45 -12.32
N GLU A 24 7.59 10.49 -13.08
CA GLU A 24 7.03 9.32 -13.76
C GLU A 24 8.02 8.63 -14.70
N LYS A 25 8.82 9.41 -15.45
CA LYS A 25 9.80 8.88 -16.39
C LYS A 25 10.91 8.11 -15.67
N GLN A 26 11.41 8.64 -14.56
CA GLN A 26 12.43 7.96 -13.75
C GLN A 26 11.87 6.68 -13.13
N GLU A 27 10.67 6.73 -12.54
CA GLU A 27 10.01 5.58 -11.95
C GLU A 27 9.81 4.48 -12.99
N TRP A 28 9.23 4.82 -14.15
CA TRP A 28 9.01 3.88 -15.23
C TRP A 28 10.30 3.25 -15.75
N ASN A 29 11.35 4.05 -15.95
CA ASN A 29 12.65 3.56 -16.43
C ASN A 29 13.29 2.53 -15.48
N ARG A 30 13.06 2.67 -14.17
CA ARG A 30 13.58 1.71 -13.19
C ARG A 30 12.90 0.35 -13.27
N ILE A 31 11.61 0.30 -13.57
CA ILE A 31 10.80 -0.93 -13.47
C ILE A 31 10.46 -1.59 -14.79
N ASN A 32 10.36 -0.83 -15.91
CA ASN A 32 9.84 -1.36 -17.17
C ASN A 32 10.61 -2.57 -17.71
N LYS A 33 11.95 -2.56 -17.61
CA LYS A 33 12.80 -3.67 -18.07
C LYS A 33 12.54 -4.94 -17.26
N ILE A 34 12.43 -4.80 -15.94
CA ILE A 34 12.16 -5.91 -15.02
C ILE A 34 10.76 -6.46 -15.29
N LEU A 35 9.74 -5.59 -15.39
CA LEU A 35 8.38 -6.00 -15.68
C LEU A 35 8.29 -6.80 -16.99
N LYS A 36 8.94 -6.34 -18.06
CA LYS A 36 9.00 -7.09 -19.35
C LYS A 36 9.51 -8.51 -19.20
N LEU A 37 10.47 -8.71 -18.32
CA LEU A 37 11.11 -10.03 -18.13
C LEU A 37 10.25 -11.01 -17.30
N ILE A 38 9.51 -10.50 -16.32
CA ILE A 38 8.90 -11.36 -15.29
C ILE A 38 7.37 -11.40 -15.29
N VAL A 39 6.66 -10.39 -15.84
CA VAL A 39 5.20 -10.24 -15.71
C VAL A 39 4.40 -11.41 -16.29
N LYS A 40 4.94 -12.10 -17.31
CA LYS A 40 4.32 -13.29 -17.90
C LYS A 40 4.65 -14.59 -17.14
N LYS A 41 5.62 -14.54 -16.24
CA LYS A 41 6.14 -15.73 -15.52
C LYS A 41 5.67 -15.80 -14.09
N ILE A 42 5.41 -14.64 -13.46
CA ILE A 42 5.14 -14.51 -12.05
C ILE A 42 4.04 -13.45 -11.88
N PRO A 43 3.03 -13.69 -11.02
CA PRO A 43 2.07 -12.65 -10.65
C PRO A 43 2.78 -11.44 -10.02
N ILE A 44 2.50 -10.24 -10.53
CA ILE A 44 3.14 -9.00 -10.08
C ILE A 44 2.11 -8.08 -9.43
N SER A 45 2.46 -7.58 -8.25
CA SER A 45 1.92 -6.36 -7.65
C SER A 45 2.80 -5.19 -8.08
N LEU A 46 2.19 -4.08 -8.45
CA LEU A 46 2.89 -2.86 -8.83
C LEU A 46 2.71 -1.79 -7.75
N ASP A 47 3.81 -1.50 -7.00
CA ASP A 47 3.84 -0.44 -6.00
C ASP A 47 4.07 0.91 -6.69
N THR A 48 3.00 1.68 -6.80
CA THR A 48 3.04 3.04 -7.35
C THR A 48 1.79 3.83 -6.96
N ARG A 49 1.94 5.16 -6.82
CA ARG A 49 0.86 6.12 -6.57
C ARG A 49 0.50 6.97 -7.79
N LYS A 50 1.13 6.71 -8.95
CA LYS A 50 0.96 7.50 -10.18
C LYS A 50 0.10 6.74 -11.20
N SER A 51 -1.02 7.32 -11.58
CA SER A 51 -2.00 6.71 -12.47
C SER A 51 -1.44 6.25 -13.82
N ARG A 52 -0.51 7.02 -14.40
CA ARG A 52 0.14 6.68 -15.66
C ARG A 52 1.03 5.43 -15.53
N ILE A 53 1.75 5.30 -14.43
CA ILE A 53 2.57 4.10 -14.14
C ILE A 53 1.65 2.90 -13.93
N MET A 54 0.55 3.06 -13.18
CA MET A 54 -0.47 2.02 -13.02
C MET A 54 -0.99 1.54 -14.37
N GLU A 55 -1.44 2.47 -15.24
CA GLU A 55 -1.98 2.11 -16.56
C GLU A 55 -0.95 1.35 -17.41
N ASN A 56 0.28 1.80 -17.46
CA ASN A 56 1.35 1.13 -18.18
C ASN A 56 1.60 -0.29 -17.66
N GLY A 57 1.68 -0.47 -16.34
CA GLY A 57 1.86 -1.78 -15.70
C GLY A 57 0.69 -2.72 -15.96
N ILE A 58 -0.54 -2.22 -15.87
CA ILE A 58 -1.76 -3.00 -16.15
C ILE A 58 -1.75 -3.50 -17.60
N ARG A 59 -1.42 -2.65 -18.56
CA ARG A 59 -1.30 -3.03 -19.98
C ARG A 59 -0.20 -4.08 -20.22
N MET A 60 0.82 -4.12 -19.37
CA MET A 60 1.86 -5.17 -19.43
C MET A 60 1.40 -6.49 -18.78
N GLY A 61 0.35 -6.48 -17.96
CA GLY A 61 -0.22 -7.68 -17.35
C GLY A 61 0.02 -7.83 -15.85
N VAL A 62 0.37 -6.76 -15.12
CA VAL A 62 0.38 -6.81 -13.64
C VAL A 62 -0.98 -7.20 -13.09
N LYS A 63 -1.03 -7.84 -11.94
CA LYS A 63 -2.25 -8.44 -11.38
C LYS A 63 -2.83 -7.67 -10.21
N LEU A 64 -2.06 -6.79 -9.59
CA LEU A 64 -2.44 -6.00 -8.42
C LEU A 64 -1.80 -4.63 -8.51
N ILE A 65 -2.50 -3.59 -8.07
CA ILE A 65 -1.92 -2.26 -7.81
C ILE A 65 -1.80 -2.09 -6.30
N ASN A 66 -0.61 -1.72 -5.84
CA ASN A 66 -0.34 -1.37 -4.45
C ASN A 66 -0.11 0.15 -4.35
N ASP A 67 -1.13 0.89 -3.88
CA ASP A 67 -1.03 2.35 -3.74
C ASP A 67 -0.88 2.75 -2.27
N VAL A 68 0.35 2.99 -1.87
CA VAL A 68 0.70 3.42 -0.50
C VAL A 68 0.14 4.80 -0.12
N SER A 69 -0.35 5.58 -1.09
CA SER A 69 -1.01 6.86 -0.82
C SER A 69 -2.50 6.73 -0.47
N GLY A 70 -3.07 5.52 -0.54
CA GLY A 70 -4.50 5.30 -0.35
C GLY A 70 -5.36 6.07 -1.36
N LEU A 71 -4.93 6.14 -2.60
CA LEU A 71 -5.57 6.85 -3.74
C LEU A 71 -5.66 8.39 -3.55
N SER A 72 -4.79 8.98 -2.72
CA SER A 72 -4.84 10.41 -2.45
C SER A 72 -3.85 11.24 -3.27
N TYR A 73 -2.86 10.60 -3.90
CA TYR A 73 -1.78 11.29 -4.61
C TYR A 73 -2.18 11.76 -6.02
N ASP A 74 -2.79 10.88 -6.81
CA ASP A 74 -3.16 11.18 -8.20
C ASP A 74 -4.68 11.02 -8.38
N PRO A 75 -5.42 12.11 -8.66
CA PRO A 75 -6.88 12.06 -8.79
C PRO A 75 -7.37 11.19 -9.96
N LYS A 76 -6.51 10.86 -10.93
CA LYS A 76 -6.84 10.01 -12.06
C LYS A 76 -6.83 8.51 -11.72
N THR A 77 -6.23 8.13 -10.59
CA THR A 77 -6.09 6.73 -10.16
C THR A 77 -7.42 6.00 -10.14
N ILE A 78 -8.46 6.59 -9.56
CA ILE A 78 -9.80 5.98 -9.47
C ILE A 78 -10.35 5.63 -10.86
N ASN A 79 -10.16 6.51 -11.84
CA ASN A 79 -10.63 6.27 -13.22
C ASN A 79 -9.88 5.11 -13.88
N ILE A 80 -8.58 4.98 -13.64
CA ILE A 80 -7.76 3.85 -14.15
C ILE A 80 -8.23 2.54 -13.51
N LEU A 81 -8.38 2.49 -12.18
CA LEU A 81 -8.83 1.30 -11.46
C LEU A 81 -10.24 0.86 -11.89
N LYS A 82 -11.16 1.82 -12.08
CA LYS A 82 -12.52 1.56 -12.61
C LYS A 82 -12.48 1.01 -14.03
N LYS A 83 -11.69 1.60 -14.93
CA LYS A 83 -11.56 1.21 -16.34
C LYS A 83 -11.06 -0.23 -16.46
N TYR A 84 -10.00 -0.57 -15.73
CA TYR A 84 -9.33 -1.86 -15.88
C TYR A 84 -9.87 -2.95 -14.95
N LYS A 85 -10.68 -2.59 -13.95
CA LYS A 85 -11.29 -3.52 -12.97
C LYS A 85 -10.26 -4.44 -12.28
N ILE A 86 -9.04 -3.94 -12.10
CA ILE A 86 -7.95 -4.67 -11.45
C ILE A 86 -8.08 -4.57 -9.92
N PRO A 87 -7.69 -5.62 -9.16
CA PRO A 87 -7.54 -5.53 -7.71
C PRO A 87 -6.50 -4.50 -7.32
N PHE A 88 -6.73 -3.82 -6.19
CA PHE A 88 -5.80 -2.81 -5.67
C PHE A 88 -5.84 -2.71 -4.15
N VAL A 89 -4.72 -2.30 -3.58
CA VAL A 89 -4.56 -2.07 -2.15
C VAL A 89 -4.78 -0.60 -1.83
N ILE A 90 -5.57 -0.34 -0.79
CA ILE A 90 -5.70 0.97 -0.15
C ILE A 90 -4.89 0.93 1.12
N GLN A 91 -3.74 1.59 1.15
CA GLN A 91 -2.96 1.68 2.37
C GLN A 91 -3.33 2.93 3.17
N HIS A 92 -3.48 2.76 4.50
CA HIS A 92 -3.56 3.90 5.40
C HIS A 92 -2.17 4.45 5.70
N SER A 93 -1.95 5.71 5.32
CA SER A 93 -0.77 6.49 5.73
C SER A 93 -1.18 7.93 6.06
N VAL A 94 -0.46 8.58 6.97
CA VAL A 94 -0.64 10.00 7.27
C VAL A 94 0.49 10.82 6.66
N GLY A 95 0.15 11.78 5.80
CA GLY A 95 1.12 12.61 5.11
C GLY A 95 1.85 11.89 3.97
N THR A 96 3.06 12.35 3.67
CA THR A 96 3.95 11.81 2.65
C THR A 96 5.11 11.04 3.30
N PRO A 97 5.87 10.21 2.56
CA PRO A 97 7.07 9.57 3.10
C PRO A 97 8.04 10.54 3.79
N GLU A 98 8.10 11.79 3.34
CA GLU A 98 8.98 12.82 3.92
C GLU A 98 8.55 13.27 5.32
N ASN A 99 7.23 13.32 5.60
CA ASN A 99 6.70 13.93 6.84
C ASN A 99 5.80 13.03 7.67
N MET A 100 5.50 11.81 7.23
CA MET A 100 4.53 10.92 7.86
C MET A 100 4.81 10.63 9.34
N GLN A 101 6.09 10.53 9.74
CA GLN A 101 6.44 10.24 11.14
C GLN A 101 6.11 11.42 12.08
N LYS A 102 6.21 12.66 11.60
CA LYS A 102 5.86 13.86 12.38
C LYS A 102 4.35 14.04 12.53
N LYS A 103 3.56 13.44 11.64
CA LYS A 103 2.08 13.52 11.61
C LYS A 103 1.39 12.36 12.32
N ALA A 104 2.11 11.44 12.93
CA ALA A 104 1.61 10.26 13.61
C ALA A 104 0.87 10.61 14.93
N LYS A 105 -0.30 11.23 14.82
CA LYS A 105 -1.18 11.58 15.93
C LYS A 105 -2.50 10.84 15.77
N TYR A 106 -2.86 10.00 16.75
CA TYR A 106 -4.11 9.25 16.79
C TYR A 106 -4.77 9.45 18.16
N LYS A 107 -6.09 9.51 18.19
CA LYS A 107 -6.88 9.37 19.44
C LYS A 107 -6.95 7.90 19.82
N ASN A 108 -7.31 7.08 18.87
CA ASN A 108 -7.27 5.61 18.92
C ASN A 108 -6.93 5.10 17.53
N GLU A 109 -5.70 4.59 17.34
CA GLU A 109 -5.21 4.21 16.02
C GLU A 109 -6.02 3.12 15.32
N LEU A 110 -6.66 2.21 16.08
CA LEU A 110 -7.53 1.18 15.49
C LEU A 110 -8.82 1.79 14.94
N LEU A 111 -9.48 2.63 15.72
CA LEU A 111 -10.74 3.26 15.34
C LEU A 111 -10.52 4.34 14.28
N ASP A 112 -9.50 5.19 14.44
CA ASP A 112 -9.20 6.25 13.48
C ASP A 112 -8.89 5.67 12.07
N ILE A 113 -8.21 4.50 12.02
CA ILE A 113 -7.91 3.81 10.75
C ILE A 113 -9.15 3.06 10.23
N TYR A 114 -9.98 2.54 11.10
CA TYR A 114 -11.25 1.93 10.73
C TYR A 114 -12.16 2.95 10.03
N ASP A 115 -12.37 4.11 10.65
CA ASP A 115 -13.18 5.21 10.10
C ASP A 115 -12.62 5.70 8.76
N TYR A 116 -11.28 5.83 8.66
CA TYR A 116 -10.62 6.15 7.38
C TYR A 116 -10.99 5.14 6.28
N PHE A 117 -10.95 3.84 6.58
CA PHE A 117 -11.31 2.83 5.58
C PHE A 117 -12.79 2.89 5.22
N GLU A 118 -13.70 3.07 6.19
CA GLU A 118 -15.12 3.24 5.90
C GLU A 118 -15.37 4.37 4.90
N ASP A 119 -14.78 5.53 5.15
CA ASP A 119 -14.95 6.70 4.27
C ASP A 119 -14.34 6.46 2.89
N LYS A 120 -13.15 5.86 2.82
CA LYS A 120 -12.51 5.51 1.55
C LYS A 120 -13.33 4.49 0.76
N ILE A 121 -13.83 3.46 1.41
CA ILE A 121 -14.69 2.44 0.79
C ILE A 121 -15.97 3.08 0.24
N LYS A 122 -16.66 3.92 1.03
CA LYS A 122 -17.87 4.65 0.61
C LYS A 122 -17.58 5.48 -0.65
N LEU A 123 -16.49 6.27 -0.64
CA LEU A 123 -16.06 7.08 -1.78
C LEU A 123 -15.77 6.22 -3.02
N ILE A 124 -15.00 5.15 -2.89
CA ILE A 124 -14.58 4.31 -4.02
C ILE A 124 -15.78 3.58 -4.62
N ARG A 125 -16.67 3.07 -3.79
CA ARG A 125 -17.90 2.41 -4.25
C ARG A 125 -18.86 3.36 -4.92
N SER A 126 -19.00 4.61 -4.45
CA SER A 126 -19.81 5.64 -5.11
C SER A 126 -19.31 5.96 -6.52
N LYS A 127 -18.03 5.72 -6.82
CA LYS A 127 -17.45 5.83 -8.16
C LYS A 127 -17.67 4.59 -9.03
N GLY A 128 -18.36 3.56 -8.52
CA GLY A 128 -18.71 2.34 -9.25
C GLY A 128 -17.61 1.27 -9.30
N ILE A 129 -16.63 1.31 -8.40
CA ILE A 129 -15.64 0.25 -8.25
C ILE A 129 -16.25 -0.91 -7.44
N LYS A 130 -16.03 -2.15 -7.90
CA LYS A 130 -16.58 -3.34 -7.27
C LYS A 130 -15.87 -3.67 -5.95
N HIS A 131 -16.63 -4.24 -5.00
CA HIS A 131 -16.14 -4.71 -3.71
C HIS A 131 -14.90 -5.63 -3.84
N ASN A 132 -14.98 -6.63 -4.70
CA ASN A 132 -13.96 -7.67 -4.87
C ASN A 132 -12.60 -7.16 -5.38
N ASN A 133 -12.49 -5.90 -5.76
CA ASN A 133 -11.24 -5.31 -6.22
C ASN A 133 -10.48 -4.58 -5.11
N ILE A 134 -11.03 -4.47 -3.91
CA ILE A 134 -10.49 -3.66 -2.82
C ILE A 134 -9.79 -4.57 -1.80
N ILE A 135 -8.56 -4.22 -1.43
CA ILE A 135 -7.78 -4.82 -0.35
C ILE A 135 -7.36 -3.69 0.58
N LEU A 136 -7.44 -3.88 1.88
CA LEU A 136 -7.10 -2.86 2.88
C LEU A 136 -5.73 -3.16 3.51
N ASP A 137 -4.87 -2.16 3.63
CA ASP A 137 -3.60 -2.25 4.38
C ASP A 137 -3.60 -1.19 5.49
N PRO A 138 -3.61 -1.55 6.77
CA PRO A 138 -3.56 -0.60 7.88
C PRO A 138 -2.24 0.19 7.95
N GLY A 139 -1.27 -0.09 7.10
CA GLY A 139 -0.06 0.69 6.93
C GLY A 139 0.88 0.61 8.12
N ILE A 140 1.18 -0.59 8.59
CA ILE A 140 2.15 -0.81 9.66
C ILE A 140 3.49 -0.17 9.29
N GLY A 141 4.04 0.69 10.17
CA GLY A 141 5.29 1.42 9.92
C GLY A 141 5.15 2.73 9.13
N PHE A 142 3.95 3.06 8.64
CA PHE A 142 3.70 4.29 7.89
C PHE A 142 2.98 5.33 8.78
N GLY A 143 3.70 6.36 9.21
CA GLY A 143 3.18 7.39 10.10
C GLY A 143 2.69 6.83 11.44
N LYS A 144 3.43 5.90 12.03
CA LYS A 144 3.07 5.20 13.27
C LYS A 144 4.31 4.98 14.14
N ASN A 145 4.18 5.22 15.45
CA ASN A 145 5.22 4.90 16.42
C ASN A 145 5.18 3.40 16.81
N LEU A 146 6.09 2.97 17.69
CA LEU A 146 6.16 1.59 18.15
C LEU A 146 4.84 1.11 18.77
N LYS A 147 4.26 1.90 19.69
CA LYS A 147 2.98 1.57 20.37
C LYS A 147 1.85 1.39 19.35
N HIS A 148 1.69 2.35 18.42
CA HIS A 148 0.67 2.28 17.36
C HIS A 148 0.84 1.01 16.50
N ASN A 149 2.07 0.66 16.10
CA ASN A 149 2.31 -0.54 15.30
C ASN A 149 1.97 -1.82 16.06
N MET A 150 2.32 -1.91 17.36
CA MET A 150 2.01 -3.08 18.19
C MET A 150 0.50 -3.25 18.38
N ASN A 151 -0.22 -2.17 18.65
CA ASN A 151 -1.68 -2.21 18.80
C ASN A 151 -2.37 -2.60 17.50
N LEU A 152 -1.90 -2.09 16.35
CA LEU A 152 -2.43 -2.48 15.05
C LEU A 152 -2.21 -3.96 14.75
N ILE A 153 -1.03 -4.51 15.08
CA ILE A 153 -0.77 -5.95 14.88
C ILE A 153 -1.70 -6.79 15.78
N ARG A 154 -1.86 -6.41 17.05
CA ARG A 154 -2.72 -7.10 18.01
C ARG A 154 -4.21 -7.03 17.65
N GLY A 155 -4.64 -5.87 17.16
CA GLY A 155 -6.04 -5.58 16.84
C GLY A 155 -6.39 -5.65 15.36
N VAL A 156 -5.51 -6.19 14.48
CA VAL A 156 -5.72 -6.20 13.03
C VAL A 156 -7.04 -6.85 12.60
N SER A 157 -7.54 -7.79 13.40
CA SER A 157 -8.80 -8.50 13.14
C SER A 157 -10.03 -7.58 13.07
N ILE A 158 -9.99 -6.40 13.72
CA ILE A 158 -11.12 -5.44 13.66
C ILE A 158 -11.44 -5.03 12.22
N PHE A 159 -10.42 -4.94 11.34
CA PHE A 159 -10.62 -4.53 9.96
C PHE A 159 -11.33 -5.57 9.09
N HIS A 160 -11.39 -6.85 9.54
CA HIS A 160 -12.16 -7.89 8.83
C HIS A 160 -13.67 -7.62 8.86
N SER A 161 -14.17 -6.90 9.89
CA SER A 161 -15.59 -6.54 9.97
C SER A 161 -16.03 -5.58 8.83
N LEU A 162 -15.08 -4.92 8.15
CA LEU A 162 -15.35 -4.14 6.94
C LEU A 162 -15.69 -5.02 5.72
N GLY A 163 -15.41 -6.33 5.79
CA GLY A 163 -15.74 -7.30 4.73
C GLY A 163 -14.73 -7.36 3.58
N PHE A 164 -13.50 -6.89 3.77
CA PHE A 164 -12.45 -6.87 2.74
C PHE A 164 -11.22 -7.68 3.16
N PRO A 165 -10.44 -8.23 2.19
CA PRO A 165 -9.13 -8.80 2.48
C PRO A 165 -8.20 -7.76 3.12
N ILE A 166 -7.39 -8.21 4.08
CA ILE A 166 -6.41 -7.36 4.77
C ILE A 166 -5.00 -7.76 4.35
N LEU A 167 -4.23 -6.78 3.89
CA LEU A 167 -2.79 -6.92 3.64
C LEU A 167 -2.03 -6.39 4.85
N VAL A 168 -1.08 -7.18 5.37
CA VAL A 168 -0.26 -6.80 6.52
C VAL A 168 1.21 -6.83 6.13
N GLY A 169 1.83 -5.64 6.04
CA GLY A 169 3.24 -5.47 5.69
C GLY A 169 4.09 -5.19 6.91
N ASN A 170 4.54 -6.22 7.64
CA ASN A 170 5.35 -6.07 8.85
C ASN A 170 6.82 -6.45 8.67
N SER A 171 7.22 -7.10 7.56
CA SER A 171 8.59 -7.56 7.32
C SER A 171 9.60 -6.41 7.20
N ARG A 172 10.77 -6.56 7.83
CA ARG A 172 11.91 -5.61 7.79
C ARG A 172 11.56 -4.18 8.19
N LYS A 173 10.53 -3.97 8.99
CA LYS A 173 10.17 -2.66 9.52
C LYS A 173 11.07 -2.27 10.69
N ARG A 174 11.35 -0.96 10.83
CA ARG A 174 12.25 -0.41 11.85
C ARG A 174 11.85 -0.81 13.28
N PHE A 175 10.56 -0.78 13.59
CA PHE A 175 10.06 -1.13 14.92
C PHE A 175 10.37 -2.57 15.35
N ILE A 176 10.56 -3.51 14.41
CA ILE A 176 10.97 -4.89 14.73
C ILE A 176 12.38 -4.90 15.30
N LYS A 177 13.30 -4.07 14.74
CA LYS A 177 14.65 -3.90 15.30
C LYS A 177 14.62 -3.27 16.70
N ASP A 178 13.65 -2.36 16.93
CA ASP A 178 13.53 -1.70 18.24
C ASP A 178 13.02 -2.69 19.31
N ILE A 179 12.23 -3.70 18.93
CA ILE A 179 11.79 -4.79 19.82
C ILE A 179 12.94 -5.75 20.11
N SER A 180 13.67 -6.21 19.09
CA SER A 180 14.78 -7.17 19.29
C SER A 180 15.88 -6.60 20.21
N LYS A 181 16.22 -5.33 20.06
CA LYS A 181 17.22 -4.66 20.95
C LYS A 181 16.77 -4.57 22.42
N LYS A 182 15.45 -4.59 22.71
CA LYS A 182 14.95 -4.61 24.09
C LYS A 182 14.98 -5.99 24.74
N ASN A 183 15.05 -7.05 23.92
CA ASN A 183 15.13 -8.43 24.44
C ASN A 183 16.58 -8.89 24.66
N ASP A 184 17.57 -8.15 24.15
CA ASP A 184 18.99 -8.43 24.29
C ASP A 184 19.64 -7.62 25.46
N SER A 185 18.85 -6.90 26.26
CA SER A 185 19.23 -6.13 27.45
C SER A 185 18.48 -6.63 28.67
#